data_fd51ca73c1278d170c567aea107487cb
#
_entry.id   fd51ca73c1278d170c567aea107487cb
#
_cell.length_a   1.000
_cell.length_b   1.000
_cell.length_c   1.000
_cell.angle_alpha   90.00
_cell.angle_beta   90.00
_cell.angle_gamma   90.00
#
_symmetry.space_group_name_H-M   'P 1'
#
loop_
_entity.id
_entity.type
_entity.pdbx_description
1 polymer ?
#
loop_
_entity_poly.entity_id
_entity_poly.type
_entity_poly.pdbx_seq_one_letter_code
_entity_poly.pdbx_strand_id
1 'polypeptide(L)'
;IKSIITSLADYTKHKKNYVFFCHWEYLCFKVLFKIIKNKKNFISIYFVNSLAHVQHHYWENNKYNKEIKYCLTYVDKMIKDIYKNKDYKVILINGLSQKNSEKEKLCLYEQIDHNKFLNKLEINFLKIEKLMTNDAYIFFKNKNDTLQCKKILNSIKFKNKKIFHVEIVDHNKIFYKTNFIKKVSPNDVIILRDKKIKFLDYFNFITIRRGIHSQSGDILSEKKLFPKKIENHKILKYIR
;
A
#
# COMPACT_ATOMS: atom_id res chain seq x y z
N ILE A 1 9.05 13.51 25.73
CA ILE A 1 10.30 12.83 26.11
C ILE A 1 10.00 11.40 26.59
N LYS A 2 9.13 11.18 27.61
CA LYS A 2 8.79 9.83 28.10
C LYS A 2 8.36 8.86 26.98
N SER A 3 7.54 9.30 26.02
CA SER A 3 7.08 8.44 24.93
C SER A 3 8.20 8.04 23.96
N ILE A 4 9.17 8.90 23.72
CA ILE A 4 10.34 8.62 22.87
C ILE A 4 11.26 7.59 23.55
N ILE A 5 11.50 7.75 24.85
CA ILE A 5 12.31 6.80 25.63
C ILE A 5 11.66 5.41 25.65
N THR A 6 10.35 5.35 25.89
CA THR A 6 9.60 4.08 25.82
C THR A 6 9.67 3.45 24.42
N SER A 7 9.59 4.27 23.37
CA SER A 7 9.74 3.86 21.97
C SER A 7 11.08 3.20 21.68
N LEU A 8 12.16 3.85 22.14
CA LEU A 8 13.52 3.34 21.98
C LEU A 8 13.75 2.05 22.77
N ALA A 9 13.25 1.98 24.01
CA ALA A 9 13.34 0.79 24.83
C ALA A 9 12.60 -0.41 24.20
N ASP A 10 11.38 -0.18 23.66
CA ASP A 10 10.62 -1.21 22.97
C ASP A 10 11.29 -1.62 21.66
N TYR A 11 11.86 -0.67 20.91
CA TYR A 11 12.59 -0.97 19.68
C TYR A 11 13.84 -1.79 19.95
N THR A 12 14.63 -1.46 20.98
CA THR A 12 15.83 -2.22 21.37
C THR A 12 15.48 -3.63 21.82
N LYS A 13 14.34 -3.81 22.50
CA LYS A 13 13.83 -5.11 22.95
C LYS A 13 13.36 -6.00 21.80
N HIS A 14 12.65 -5.42 20.83
CA HIS A 14 12.02 -6.19 19.75
C HIS A 14 12.84 -6.21 18.46
N LYS A 15 13.70 -5.23 18.23
CA LYS A 15 14.55 -5.04 17.01
C LYS A 15 13.76 -5.21 15.70
N LYS A 16 12.49 -4.75 15.69
CA LYS A 16 11.55 -4.94 14.57
C LYS A 16 10.95 -3.61 14.13
N ASN A 17 10.94 -3.35 12.84
CA ASN A 17 10.47 -2.09 12.26
C ASN A 17 9.02 -1.74 12.61
N TYR A 18 8.13 -2.72 12.83
CA TYR A 18 6.74 -2.46 13.18
C TYR A 18 6.59 -1.70 14.50
N VAL A 19 7.51 -1.91 15.45
CA VAL A 19 7.52 -1.19 16.74
C VAL A 19 7.70 0.30 16.49
N PHE A 20 8.69 0.64 15.66
CA PHE A 20 8.93 2.03 15.27
C PHE A 20 7.71 2.65 14.57
N PHE A 21 7.10 1.96 13.59
CA PHE A 21 5.93 2.49 12.89
C PHE A 21 4.75 2.76 13.81
N CYS A 22 4.45 1.86 14.75
CA CYS A 22 3.35 2.05 15.70
C CYS A 22 3.59 3.24 16.63
N HIS A 23 4.82 3.40 17.14
CA HIS A 23 5.17 4.53 18.00
C HIS A 23 5.14 5.85 17.25
N TRP A 24 5.73 5.88 16.03
CA TRP A 24 5.77 7.08 15.21
C TRP A 24 4.35 7.56 14.87
N GLU A 25 3.50 6.65 14.45
CA GLU A 25 2.11 6.99 14.14
C GLU A 25 1.35 7.50 15.36
N TYR A 26 1.53 6.87 16.53
CA TYR A 26 0.94 7.36 17.76
C TYR A 26 1.46 8.76 18.13
N LEU A 27 2.73 9.04 17.92
CA LEU A 27 3.30 10.38 18.14
C LEU A 27 2.67 11.41 17.19
N CYS A 28 2.58 11.10 15.90
CA CYS A 28 1.90 11.95 14.91
C CYS A 28 0.45 12.22 15.31
N PHE A 29 -0.27 11.17 15.74
CA PHE A 29 -1.63 11.31 16.27
C PHE A 29 -1.68 12.27 17.48
N LYS A 30 -0.79 12.14 18.44
CA LYS A 30 -0.73 13.02 19.63
C LYS A 30 -0.49 14.49 19.26
N VAL A 31 0.38 14.73 18.27
CA VAL A 31 0.63 16.09 17.74
C VAL A 31 -0.63 16.65 17.10
N LEU A 32 -1.25 15.89 16.17
CA LEU A 32 -2.49 16.29 15.52
C LEU A 32 -3.58 16.55 16.57
N PHE A 33 -3.76 15.63 17.52
CA PHE A 33 -4.79 15.74 18.55
C PHE A 33 -4.60 16.99 19.42
N LYS A 34 -3.35 17.36 19.73
CA LYS A 34 -3.03 18.61 20.44
C LYS A 34 -3.43 19.85 19.61
N ILE A 35 -3.20 19.82 18.29
CA ILE A 35 -3.53 20.94 17.40
C ILE A 35 -5.05 21.14 17.31
N ILE A 36 -5.81 20.05 17.24
CA ILE A 36 -7.26 20.12 17.04
C ILE A 36 -8.06 20.30 18.32
N LYS A 37 -7.49 19.99 19.49
CA LYS A 37 -8.20 19.94 20.79
C LYS A 37 -9.02 21.18 21.13
N ASN A 38 -8.58 22.37 20.69
CA ASN A 38 -9.25 23.63 21.00
C ASN A 38 -9.99 24.21 19.78
N LYS A 39 -10.07 23.49 18.67
CA LYS A 39 -10.78 23.94 17.46
C LYS A 39 -12.26 23.57 17.52
N LYS A 40 -13.11 24.46 17.02
CA LYS A 40 -14.56 24.23 16.89
C LYS A 40 -14.95 24.19 15.42
N ASN A 41 -16.06 23.52 15.12
CA ASN A 41 -16.66 23.49 13.77
C ASN A 41 -15.70 23.01 12.67
N PHE A 42 -15.06 21.85 12.86
CA PHE A 42 -14.18 21.26 11.88
C PHE A 42 -14.37 19.74 11.79
N ILE A 43 -13.98 19.16 10.67
CA ILE A 43 -13.85 17.71 10.46
C ILE A 43 -12.36 17.40 10.38
N SER A 44 -11.90 16.47 11.20
CA SER A 44 -10.54 15.94 11.10
C SER A 44 -10.57 14.48 10.66
N ILE A 45 -9.81 14.15 9.65
CA ILE A 45 -9.63 12.78 9.16
C ILE A 45 -8.22 12.35 9.50
N TYR A 46 -8.10 11.28 10.28
CA TYR A 46 -6.82 10.67 10.60
C TYR A 46 -6.75 9.27 10.03
N PHE A 47 -5.78 9.03 9.16
CA PHE A 47 -5.56 7.73 8.53
C PHE A 47 -4.51 6.94 9.31
N VAL A 48 -4.92 5.80 9.88
CA VAL A 48 -4.03 4.88 10.62
C VAL A 48 -3.41 3.89 9.65
N ASN A 49 -2.13 4.07 9.34
CA ASN A 49 -1.42 3.27 8.33
C ASN A 49 -0.57 2.13 8.92
N SER A 50 -0.13 2.24 10.18
CA SER A 50 0.72 1.23 10.83
C SER A 50 0.09 -0.15 10.84
N LEU A 51 -1.22 -0.24 11.11
CA LEU A 51 -1.94 -1.52 11.11
C LEU A 51 -1.92 -2.18 9.73
N ALA A 52 -2.13 -1.39 8.67
CA ALA A 52 -2.08 -1.90 7.30
C ALA A 52 -0.68 -2.44 6.94
N HIS A 53 0.37 -1.71 7.31
CA HIS A 53 1.75 -2.18 7.14
C HIS A 53 2.03 -3.48 7.89
N VAL A 54 1.63 -3.55 9.15
CA VAL A 54 1.84 -4.75 9.96
C VAL A 54 1.10 -5.96 9.37
N GLN A 55 -0.13 -5.76 8.90
CA GLN A 55 -0.90 -6.82 8.23
C GLN A 55 -0.25 -7.27 6.93
N HIS A 56 0.28 -6.38 6.11
CA HIS A 56 0.96 -6.74 4.87
C HIS A 56 2.19 -7.64 5.09
N HIS A 57 2.91 -7.45 6.19
CA HIS A 57 4.19 -8.12 6.40
C HIS A 57 4.14 -9.28 7.40
N TYR A 58 3.24 -9.22 8.38
CA TYR A 58 3.28 -10.11 9.54
C TYR A 58 2.02 -10.95 9.73
N TRP A 59 0.98 -10.81 8.88
CA TRP A 59 -0.25 -11.56 9.05
C TRP A 59 -0.05 -13.04 8.70
N GLU A 60 -0.10 -13.92 9.72
CA GLU A 60 0.05 -15.37 9.58
C GLU A 60 -1.20 -16.12 10.09
N ASN A 61 -1.57 -17.20 9.38
CA ASN A 61 -2.55 -18.20 9.80
C ASN A 61 -3.92 -17.65 10.22
N ASN A 62 -4.44 -16.61 9.54
CA ASN A 62 -5.71 -15.95 9.86
C ASN A 62 -5.87 -15.56 11.35
N LYS A 63 -4.77 -15.57 12.12
CA LYS A 63 -4.75 -15.23 13.55
C LYS A 63 -4.07 -13.88 13.73
N TYR A 64 -4.52 -13.15 14.72
CA TYR A 64 -3.81 -11.97 15.18
C TYR A 64 -2.56 -12.41 15.95
N ASN A 65 -1.43 -12.39 15.24
CA ASN A 65 -0.12 -12.66 15.85
C ASN A 65 0.31 -11.50 16.77
N LYS A 66 1.46 -11.68 17.45
CA LYS A 66 1.97 -10.69 18.41
C LYS A 66 2.21 -9.31 17.81
N GLU A 67 2.61 -9.24 16.53
CA GLU A 67 2.89 -8.00 15.83
C GLU A 67 1.60 -7.20 15.58
N ILE A 68 0.56 -7.86 15.11
CA ILE A 68 -0.77 -7.25 14.91
C ILE A 68 -1.37 -6.83 16.25
N LYS A 69 -1.31 -7.71 17.28
CA LYS A 69 -1.78 -7.36 18.63
C LYS A 69 -1.08 -6.14 19.19
N TYR A 70 0.25 -6.06 19.00
CA TYR A 70 1.04 -4.90 19.42
C TYR A 70 0.54 -3.62 18.74
N CYS A 71 0.34 -3.64 17.42
CA CYS A 71 -0.19 -2.50 16.68
C CYS A 71 -1.59 -2.10 17.16
N LEU A 72 -2.48 -3.07 17.37
CA LEU A 72 -3.83 -2.82 17.88
C LEU A 72 -3.83 -2.15 19.26
N THR A 73 -2.82 -2.41 20.12
CA THR A 73 -2.73 -1.67 21.40
C THR A 73 -2.50 -0.18 21.21
N TYR A 74 -1.84 0.24 20.13
CA TYR A 74 -1.68 1.67 19.80
C TYR A 74 -2.93 2.28 19.19
N VAL A 75 -3.62 1.55 18.33
CA VAL A 75 -4.94 1.96 17.82
C VAL A 75 -5.93 2.15 18.97
N ASP A 76 -5.97 1.22 19.92
CA ASP A 76 -6.80 1.31 21.11
C ASP A 76 -6.43 2.52 22.00
N LYS A 77 -5.13 2.82 22.17
CA LYS A 77 -4.68 4.04 22.86
C LYS A 77 -5.16 5.31 22.15
N MET A 78 -5.08 5.37 20.82
CA MET A 78 -5.58 6.53 20.05
C MET A 78 -7.08 6.72 20.27
N ILE A 79 -7.86 5.65 20.13
CA ILE A 79 -9.31 5.66 20.35
C ILE A 79 -9.63 6.12 21.78
N LYS A 80 -8.97 5.57 22.79
CA LYS A 80 -9.15 5.98 24.19
C LYS A 80 -8.84 7.45 24.42
N ASP A 81 -7.79 7.99 23.79
CA ASP A 81 -7.43 9.41 23.93
C ASP A 81 -8.48 10.32 23.30
N ILE A 82 -9.10 9.92 22.18
CA ILE A 82 -10.20 10.67 21.56
C ILE A 82 -11.43 10.65 22.48
N TYR A 83 -11.85 9.49 22.96
CA TYR A 83 -13.04 9.33 23.81
C TYR A 83 -12.94 9.96 25.19
N LYS A 84 -11.74 10.31 25.66
CA LYS A 84 -11.56 11.15 26.86
C LYS A 84 -12.09 12.57 26.67
N ASN A 85 -12.18 13.02 25.42
CA ASN A 85 -12.76 14.32 25.09
C ASN A 85 -14.18 14.14 24.52
N LYS A 86 -15.18 14.38 25.37
CA LYS A 86 -16.61 14.21 25.04
C LYS A 86 -17.14 15.17 23.98
N ASP A 87 -16.35 16.18 23.59
CA ASP A 87 -16.78 17.19 22.60
C ASP A 87 -16.70 16.68 21.15
N TYR A 88 -16.05 15.54 20.92
CA TYR A 88 -15.90 14.98 19.58
C TYR A 88 -16.93 13.89 19.28
N LYS A 89 -17.54 13.99 18.10
CA LYS A 89 -18.26 12.87 17.49
C LYS A 89 -17.24 12.02 16.72
N VAL A 90 -17.12 10.75 17.08
CA VAL A 90 -16.13 9.83 16.51
C VAL A 90 -16.79 8.90 15.52
N ILE A 91 -16.16 8.79 14.37
CA ILE A 91 -16.53 7.81 13.34
C ILE A 91 -15.28 7.00 13.01
N LEU A 92 -15.32 5.71 13.25
CA LEU A 92 -14.26 4.79 12.85
C LEU A 92 -14.64 4.15 11.53
N ILE A 93 -13.76 4.26 10.54
CA ILE A 93 -13.99 3.75 9.20
C ILE A 93 -12.86 2.81 8.82
N ASN A 94 -13.21 1.59 8.46
CA ASN A 94 -12.30 0.63 7.85
C ASN A 94 -12.59 0.52 6.36
N GLY A 95 -12.43 1.64 5.63
CA GLY A 95 -12.77 1.73 4.20
C GLY A 95 -11.83 0.97 3.28
N LEU A 96 -10.63 0.63 3.74
CA LEU A 96 -9.65 -0.21 3.07
C LEU A 96 -9.28 -1.38 3.98
N SER A 97 -10.20 -2.32 4.16
CA SER A 97 -9.92 -3.51 4.94
C SER A 97 -8.91 -4.42 4.24
N GLN A 98 -8.33 -5.31 5.00
CA GLN A 98 -7.42 -6.32 4.50
C GLN A 98 -7.89 -7.71 4.86
N LYS A 99 -7.59 -8.67 4.00
CA LYS A 99 -7.75 -10.10 4.25
C LYS A 99 -6.41 -10.81 4.15
N ASN A 100 -6.27 -11.89 4.89
CA ASN A 100 -5.07 -12.71 4.83
C ASN A 100 -4.96 -13.40 3.45
N SER A 101 -3.76 -13.41 2.88
CA SER A 101 -3.45 -14.03 1.59
C SER A 101 -2.74 -15.38 1.71
N GLU A 102 -2.94 -16.09 2.80
CA GLU A 102 -2.16 -17.28 3.20
C GLU A 102 -2.04 -18.37 2.16
N LYS A 103 -3.10 -18.61 1.40
CA LYS A 103 -3.10 -19.64 0.35
C LYS A 103 -2.15 -19.31 -0.81
N GLU A 104 -1.80 -18.03 -0.96
CA GLU A 104 -0.91 -17.55 -2.02
C GLU A 104 0.16 -16.63 -1.40
N LYS A 105 1.37 -17.13 -1.22
CA LYS A 105 2.52 -16.28 -0.87
C LYS A 105 2.78 -15.32 -2.03
N LEU A 106 2.19 -14.13 -1.97
CA LEU A 106 2.29 -13.12 -3.00
C LEU A 106 3.65 -12.42 -2.95
N CYS A 107 4.56 -12.86 -3.80
CA CYS A 107 5.86 -12.19 -3.96
C CYS A 107 5.67 -10.84 -4.66
N LEU A 108 6.22 -9.79 -4.08
CA LEU A 108 6.24 -8.46 -4.67
C LEU A 108 7.63 -8.20 -5.26
N TYR A 109 7.65 -7.80 -6.52
CA TYR A 109 8.86 -7.43 -7.25
C TYR A 109 8.76 -5.99 -7.73
N GLU A 110 9.84 -5.24 -7.60
CA GLU A 110 9.99 -3.92 -8.24
C GLU A 110 10.99 -3.98 -9.37
N GLN A 111 10.83 -3.11 -10.32
CA GLN A 111 11.79 -2.94 -11.40
C GLN A 111 13.02 -2.16 -10.89
N ILE A 112 14.22 -2.69 -11.12
CA ILE A 112 15.48 -2.07 -10.64
C ILE A 112 15.69 -0.72 -11.31
N ASP A 113 15.59 -0.70 -12.65
CA ASP A 113 15.77 0.47 -13.48
C ASP A 113 14.78 0.43 -14.64
N HIS A 114 13.78 1.30 -14.57
CA HIS A 114 12.74 1.42 -15.58
C HIS A 114 13.30 1.86 -16.94
N ASN A 115 14.26 2.82 -16.96
CA ASN A 115 14.85 3.32 -18.20
C ASN A 115 15.64 2.22 -18.90
N LYS A 116 16.53 1.54 -18.15
CA LYS A 116 17.34 0.43 -18.69
C LYS A 116 16.45 -0.67 -19.28
N PHE A 117 15.35 -1.01 -18.59
CA PHE A 117 14.44 -2.05 -19.04
C PHE A 117 13.66 -1.66 -20.30
N LEU A 118 13.08 -0.44 -20.35
CA LEU A 118 12.32 0.03 -21.50
C LEU A 118 13.23 0.27 -22.72
N ASN A 119 14.44 0.77 -22.52
CA ASN A 119 15.44 0.89 -23.59
C ASN A 119 15.84 -0.49 -24.15
N LYS A 120 15.96 -1.51 -23.29
CA LYS A 120 16.20 -2.90 -23.74
C LYS A 120 15.07 -3.43 -24.62
N LEU A 121 13.85 -2.96 -24.42
CA LEU A 121 12.68 -3.26 -25.23
C LEU A 121 12.55 -2.37 -26.48
N GLU A 122 13.49 -1.43 -26.65
CA GLU A 122 13.47 -0.43 -27.76
C GLU A 122 12.15 0.36 -27.78
N ILE A 123 11.62 0.67 -26.58
CA ILE A 123 10.43 1.50 -26.42
C ILE A 123 10.86 2.95 -26.42
N ASN A 124 10.32 3.73 -27.35
CA ASN A 124 10.54 5.18 -27.39
C ASN A 124 9.60 5.87 -26.40
N PHE A 125 10.15 6.60 -25.41
CA PHE A 125 9.40 7.33 -24.40
C PHE A 125 10.06 8.67 -24.08
N LEU A 126 9.31 9.63 -23.54
CA LEU A 126 9.81 10.94 -23.13
C LEU A 126 10.39 10.92 -21.71
N LYS A 127 9.62 10.40 -20.76
CA LYS A 127 10.02 10.29 -19.36
C LYS A 127 9.28 9.18 -18.64
N ILE A 128 9.81 8.79 -17.47
CA ILE A 128 9.19 7.87 -16.53
C ILE A 128 9.07 8.56 -15.19
N GLU A 129 7.91 8.40 -14.54
CA GLU A 129 7.68 8.81 -13.17
C GLU A 129 7.45 7.56 -12.33
N LYS A 130 8.46 7.16 -11.55
CA LYS A 130 8.35 6.06 -10.58
C LYS A 130 7.39 6.46 -9.47
N LEU A 131 6.48 5.56 -9.12
CA LEU A 131 5.57 5.71 -8.00
C LEU A 131 6.10 5.03 -6.73
N MET A 132 5.24 4.82 -5.74
CA MET A 132 5.69 4.42 -4.39
C MET A 132 6.26 3.01 -4.28
N THR A 133 5.87 2.08 -5.17
CA THR A 133 6.25 0.68 -5.01
C THR A 133 6.80 0.08 -6.31
N ASN A 134 5.99 -0.71 -6.99
CA ASN A 134 6.36 -1.51 -8.16
C ASN A 134 5.69 -1.00 -9.44
N ASP A 135 5.33 0.27 -9.45
CA ASP A 135 4.53 0.94 -10.46
C ASP A 135 5.17 2.25 -10.92
N ALA A 136 4.83 2.66 -12.13
CA ALA A 136 5.29 3.92 -12.73
C ALA A 136 4.32 4.42 -13.80
N TYR A 137 4.44 5.71 -14.11
CA TYR A 137 3.90 6.29 -15.32
C TYR A 137 4.98 6.41 -16.39
N ILE A 138 4.62 6.10 -17.65
CA ILE A 138 5.44 6.32 -18.83
C ILE A 138 4.74 7.37 -19.68
N PHE A 139 5.49 8.38 -20.14
CA PHE A 139 5.00 9.47 -20.99
C PHE A 139 5.59 9.35 -22.39
N PHE A 140 4.77 9.62 -23.39
CA PHE A 140 5.09 9.46 -24.81
C PHE A 140 4.87 10.76 -25.59
N LYS A 141 5.51 10.85 -26.74
CA LYS A 141 5.32 11.98 -27.65
C LYS A 141 3.96 11.95 -28.34
N ASN A 142 3.45 10.76 -28.63
CA ASN A 142 2.23 10.57 -29.41
C ASN A 142 1.49 9.28 -29.01
N LYS A 143 0.24 9.16 -29.49
CA LYS A 143 -0.64 8.03 -29.23
C LYS A 143 -0.12 6.69 -29.79
N ASN A 144 0.58 6.72 -30.93
CA ASN A 144 1.08 5.49 -31.54
C ASN A 144 2.15 4.83 -30.68
N ASP A 145 3.11 5.60 -30.14
CA ASP A 145 4.12 5.10 -29.21
C ASP A 145 3.48 4.52 -27.94
N THR A 146 2.41 5.17 -27.45
CA THR A 146 1.62 4.69 -26.30
C THR A 146 1.03 3.31 -26.57
N LEU A 147 0.37 3.14 -27.72
CA LEU A 147 -0.26 1.87 -28.10
C LEU A 147 0.78 0.76 -28.33
N GLN A 148 1.90 1.11 -28.97
CA GLN A 148 3.00 0.17 -29.20
C GLN A 148 3.62 -0.28 -27.88
N CYS A 149 3.89 0.63 -26.94
CA CYS A 149 4.39 0.27 -25.63
C CYS A 149 3.44 -0.68 -24.88
N LYS A 150 2.13 -0.36 -24.86
CA LYS A 150 1.14 -1.26 -24.25
C LYS A 150 1.17 -2.65 -24.86
N LYS A 151 1.26 -2.76 -26.20
CA LYS A 151 1.34 -4.05 -26.88
C LYS A 151 2.59 -4.82 -26.46
N ILE A 152 3.75 -4.18 -26.45
CA ILE A 152 5.03 -4.78 -26.07
C ILE A 152 4.99 -5.25 -24.62
N LEU A 153 4.63 -4.39 -23.66
CA LEU A 153 4.59 -4.75 -22.22
C LEU A 153 3.59 -5.89 -21.94
N ASN A 154 2.44 -5.91 -22.62
CA ASN A 154 1.44 -6.97 -22.49
C ASN A 154 1.89 -8.31 -23.09
N SER A 155 2.83 -8.31 -24.03
CA SER A 155 3.36 -9.52 -24.66
C SER A 155 4.37 -10.23 -23.76
N ILE A 156 4.98 -9.53 -22.80
CA ILE A 156 6.02 -10.10 -21.94
C ILE A 156 5.40 -11.04 -20.93
N LYS A 157 5.82 -12.30 -21.00
CA LYS A 157 5.34 -13.36 -20.12
C LYS A 157 6.50 -14.06 -19.43
N PHE A 158 6.23 -14.51 -18.22
CA PHE A 158 7.11 -15.40 -17.47
C PHE A 158 6.28 -16.55 -16.91
N LYS A 159 6.71 -17.80 -17.17
CA LYS A 159 5.95 -19.02 -16.81
C LYS A 159 4.47 -18.92 -17.26
N ASN A 160 4.26 -18.51 -18.50
CA ASN A 160 2.94 -18.29 -19.13
C ASN A 160 2.03 -17.24 -18.48
N LYS A 161 2.56 -16.42 -17.56
CA LYS A 161 1.82 -15.31 -16.95
C LYS A 161 2.39 -13.97 -17.39
N LYS A 162 1.52 -12.98 -17.61
CA LYS A 162 1.94 -11.61 -17.87
C LYS A 162 2.73 -11.09 -16.68
N ILE A 163 3.85 -10.41 -16.94
CA ILE A 163 4.68 -9.78 -15.91
C ILE A 163 4.06 -8.45 -15.46
N PHE A 164 3.45 -7.72 -16.39
CA PHE A 164 2.92 -6.39 -16.16
C PHE A 164 1.40 -6.33 -16.22
N HIS A 165 0.84 -5.45 -15.41
CA HIS A 165 -0.46 -4.84 -15.62
C HIS A 165 -0.23 -3.47 -16.26
N VAL A 166 -0.96 -3.17 -17.35
CA VAL A 166 -0.73 -1.98 -18.18
C VAL A 166 -2.04 -1.32 -18.54
N GLU A 167 -2.20 -0.05 -18.16
CA GLU A 167 -3.39 0.75 -18.45
C GLU A 167 -3.01 2.03 -19.21
N ILE A 168 -3.78 2.39 -20.22
CA ILE A 168 -3.69 3.71 -20.86
C ILE A 168 -4.47 4.68 -19.96
N VAL A 169 -3.76 5.67 -19.44
CA VAL A 169 -4.35 6.73 -18.61
C VAL A 169 -4.82 7.87 -19.49
N ASP A 170 -4.04 8.20 -20.53
CA ASP A 170 -4.31 9.25 -21.51
C ASP A 170 -3.67 8.88 -22.85
N HIS A 171 -3.95 9.65 -23.91
CA HIS A 171 -3.43 9.43 -25.27
C HIS A 171 -1.90 9.30 -25.33
N ASN A 172 -1.18 9.93 -24.41
CA ASN A 172 0.29 9.93 -24.35
C ASN A 172 0.85 9.42 -23.01
N LYS A 173 0.02 8.71 -22.18
CA LYS A 173 0.42 8.29 -20.84
C LYS A 173 -0.07 6.86 -20.53
N ILE A 174 0.85 6.03 -20.03
CA ILE A 174 0.58 4.69 -19.54
C ILE A 174 0.88 4.62 -18.03
N PHE A 175 -0.01 3.99 -17.29
CA PHE A 175 0.29 3.40 -15.99
C PHE A 175 0.70 1.95 -16.18
N TYR A 176 1.79 1.51 -15.56
CA TYR A 176 2.15 0.11 -15.51
C TYR A 176 2.74 -0.28 -14.16
N LYS A 177 2.54 -1.54 -13.80
CA LYS A 177 3.10 -2.13 -12.58
C LYS A 177 3.52 -3.57 -12.81
N THR A 178 4.51 -4.03 -12.05
CA THR A 178 4.85 -5.44 -11.98
C THR A 178 3.73 -6.21 -11.29
N ASN A 179 3.11 -7.16 -12.02
CA ASN A 179 1.97 -7.95 -11.55
C ASN A 179 2.30 -9.43 -11.35
N PHE A 180 3.56 -9.81 -11.50
CA PHE A 180 4.02 -11.17 -11.25
C PHE A 180 4.21 -11.40 -9.75
N ILE A 181 3.58 -12.47 -9.22
CA ILE A 181 3.43 -12.70 -7.77
C ILE A 181 4.02 -14.02 -7.28
N LYS A 182 4.59 -14.85 -8.18
CA LYS A 182 5.18 -16.12 -7.79
C LYS A 182 6.67 -15.96 -7.46
N LYS A 183 7.20 -16.89 -6.65
CA LYS A 183 8.63 -16.94 -6.35
C LYS A 183 9.43 -17.17 -7.62
N VAL A 184 10.49 -16.38 -7.79
CA VAL A 184 11.47 -16.45 -8.88
C VAL A 184 12.77 -17.04 -8.36
N SER A 185 13.37 -17.93 -9.12
CA SER A 185 14.69 -18.51 -8.86
C SER A 185 15.78 -17.71 -9.58
N PRO A 186 17.05 -17.73 -9.10
CA PRO A 186 18.15 -16.97 -9.71
C PRO A 186 18.39 -17.28 -11.21
N ASN A 187 18.08 -18.51 -11.64
CA ASN A 187 18.26 -18.95 -13.03
C ASN A 187 17.01 -18.76 -13.90
N ASP A 188 15.93 -18.22 -13.35
CA ASP A 188 14.70 -17.99 -14.11
C ASP A 188 14.91 -16.89 -15.16
N VAL A 189 14.51 -17.18 -16.39
CA VAL A 189 14.64 -16.26 -17.54
C VAL A 189 13.30 -15.83 -18.07
N ILE A 190 13.23 -14.61 -18.58
CA ILE A 190 12.13 -14.08 -19.37
C ILE A 190 12.58 -13.92 -20.82
N ILE A 191 11.63 -14.04 -21.73
CA ILE A 191 11.89 -13.84 -23.16
C ILE A 191 11.42 -12.43 -23.52
N LEU A 192 12.36 -11.62 -23.99
CA LEU A 192 12.11 -10.27 -24.50
C LEU A 192 12.52 -10.24 -25.97
N ARG A 193 11.56 -10.16 -26.90
CA ARG A 193 11.84 -10.09 -28.35
C ARG A 193 12.94 -11.10 -28.72
N ASP A 194 12.71 -12.37 -28.48
CA ASP A 194 13.62 -13.49 -28.80
C ASP A 194 14.94 -13.56 -28.01
N LYS A 195 15.19 -12.60 -27.11
CA LYS A 195 16.35 -12.62 -26.21
C LYS A 195 15.96 -13.15 -24.84
N LYS A 196 16.72 -14.15 -24.37
CA LYS A 196 16.60 -14.65 -22.99
C LYS A 196 17.37 -13.74 -22.03
N ILE A 197 16.73 -13.21 -21.01
CA ILE A 197 17.35 -12.44 -19.95
C ILE A 197 16.96 -13.00 -18.59
N LYS A 198 17.85 -12.91 -17.59
CA LYS A 198 17.51 -13.33 -16.23
C LYS A 198 16.50 -12.34 -15.63
N PHE A 199 15.46 -12.88 -14.99
CA PHE A 199 14.42 -12.05 -14.35
C PHE A 199 15.03 -11.10 -13.31
N LEU A 200 15.90 -11.63 -12.45
CA LEU A 200 16.50 -10.89 -11.34
C LEU A 200 17.55 -9.84 -11.77
N ASP A 201 17.96 -9.80 -13.04
CA ASP A 201 18.81 -8.71 -13.55
C ASP A 201 18.03 -7.40 -13.75
N TYR A 202 16.69 -7.48 -13.77
CA TYR A 202 15.80 -6.33 -13.99
C TYR A 202 14.77 -6.12 -12.88
N PHE A 203 14.59 -7.10 -12.00
CA PHE A 203 13.59 -7.03 -10.94
C PHE A 203 14.17 -7.45 -9.59
N ASN A 204 14.01 -6.60 -8.57
CA ASN A 204 14.31 -6.92 -7.19
C ASN A 204 13.10 -7.56 -6.51
N PHE A 205 13.35 -8.56 -5.68
CA PHE A 205 12.37 -9.04 -4.73
C PHE A 205 12.25 -8.05 -3.57
N ILE A 206 11.05 -7.53 -3.30
CA ILE A 206 10.81 -6.61 -2.18
C ILE A 206 10.40 -7.39 -0.94
N THR A 207 9.32 -8.17 -1.03
CA THR A 207 8.73 -8.85 0.13
C THR A 207 7.69 -9.89 -0.29
N ILE A 208 7.25 -10.69 0.67
CA ILE A 208 6.04 -11.51 0.55
C ILE A 208 4.90 -10.74 1.21
N ARG A 209 3.88 -10.38 0.45
CA ARG A 209 2.64 -9.80 0.98
C ARG A 209 1.79 -10.90 1.61
N ARG A 210 1.40 -10.69 2.86
CA ARG A 210 0.55 -11.59 3.65
C ARG A 210 -0.87 -11.05 3.82
N GLY A 211 -1.04 -9.75 3.70
CA GLY A 211 -2.34 -9.07 3.66
C GLY A 211 -2.61 -8.45 2.30
N ILE A 212 -3.81 -8.63 1.78
CA ILE A 212 -4.29 -8.01 0.55
C ILE A 212 -5.51 -7.15 0.84
N HIS A 213 -5.64 -6.05 0.10
CA HIS A 213 -6.78 -5.16 0.27
C HIS A 213 -8.11 -5.84 -0.11
N SER A 214 -9.13 -5.58 0.70
CA SER A 214 -10.53 -5.92 0.43
C SER A 214 -11.28 -4.66 0.03
N GLN A 215 -12.22 -4.77 -0.89
CA GLN A 215 -13.05 -3.64 -1.33
C GLN A 215 -14.18 -3.30 -0.34
N SER A 216 -14.39 -4.12 0.67
CA SER A 216 -15.39 -3.90 1.72
C SER A 216 -14.74 -3.56 3.05
N GLY A 217 -15.43 -2.77 3.86
CA GLY A 217 -15.02 -2.41 5.20
C GLY A 217 -16.24 -2.07 6.06
N ASP A 218 -15.98 -1.69 7.30
CA ASP A 218 -17.00 -1.39 8.29
C ASP A 218 -16.93 0.07 8.72
N ILE A 219 -18.09 0.60 9.16
CA ILE A 219 -18.21 1.92 9.77
C ILE A 219 -18.82 1.74 11.14
N LEU A 220 -18.17 2.30 12.16
CA LEU A 220 -18.66 2.37 13.52
C LEU A 220 -18.85 3.84 13.92
N SER A 221 -20.06 4.19 14.38
CA SER A 221 -20.39 5.51 14.92
C SER A 221 -21.31 5.38 16.13
N GLU A 222 -21.30 6.38 17.01
CA GLU A 222 -22.14 6.40 18.23
C GLU A 222 -23.65 6.43 17.93
N LYS A 223 -24.01 6.99 16.79
CA LYS A 223 -25.40 7.06 16.31
C LYS A 223 -25.49 6.34 14.97
N LYS A 224 -26.68 5.86 14.63
CA LYS A 224 -26.96 5.28 13.30
C LYS A 224 -27.02 6.40 12.24
N LEU A 225 -25.83 6.92 11.88
CA LEU A 225 -25.67 8.01 10.92
C LEU A 225 -25.70 7.52 9.47
N PHE A 226 -25.41 6.23 9.23
CA PHE A 226 -25.20 5.69 7.90
C PHE A 226 -26.21 4.61 7.55
N PRO A 227 -26.57 4.45 6.26
CA PRO A 227 -27.32 3.30 5.80
C PRO A 227 -26.53 2.00 5.96
N LYS A 228 -27.21 0.85 5.86
CA LYS A 228 -26.58 -0.48 6.02
C LYS A 228 -25.40 -0.72 5.05
N LYS A 229 -25.43 -0.09 3.88
CA LYS A 229 -24.34 -0.10 2.89
C LYS A 229 -24.17 1.30 2.33
N ILE A 230 -22.92 1.74 2.21
CA ILE A 230 -22.54 3.04 1.68
C ILE A 230 -21.22 2.94 0.90
N GLU A 231 -21.11 3.67 -0.18
CA GLU A 231 -19.86 3.83 -0.92
C GLU A 231 -18.96 4.86 -0.24
N ASN A 232 -17.65 4.60 -0.15
CA ASN A 232 -16.70 5.44 0.58
C ASN A 232 -16.78 6.94 0.19
N HIS A 233 -16.96 7.26 -1.10
CA HIS A 233 -17.02 8.63 -1.57
C HIS A 233 -18.30 9.37 -1.12
N LYS A 234 -19.32 8.65 -0.64
CA LYS A 234 -20.58 9.23 -0.15
C LYS A 234 -20.57 9.51 1.36
N ILE A 235 -19.56 9.03 2.10
CA ILE A 235 -19.52 9.12 3.56
C ILE A 235 -19.63 10.56 4.05
N LEU A 236 -18.92 11.50 3.45
CA LEU A 236 -18.94 12.91 3.85
C LEU A 236 -20.31 13.58 3.74
N LYS A 237 -21.23 13.05 2.91
CA LYS A 237 -22.61 13.58 2.80
C LYS A 237 -23.43 13.35 4.07
N TYR A 238 -23.04 12.36 4.90
CA TYR A 238 -23.77 11.99 6.12
C TYR A 238 -23.15 12.61 7.39
N ILE A 239 -22.00 13.27 7.27
CA ILE A 239 -21.28 13.87 8.40
C ILE A 239 -21.60 15.39 8.53
N ARG A 240 -22.24 15.97 7.56
CA ARG A 240 -22.63 17.39 7.51
C ARG A 240 -23.77 17.72 8.46
#